data_99f101a9e9304e3ff0152ae4be95b071
#
_entry.id   99f101a9e9304e3ff0152ae4be95b071
#
_cell.length_a   1.000
_cell.length_b   1.000
_cell.length_c   1.000
_cell.angle_alpha   90.00
_cell.angle_beta   90.00
_cell.angle_gamma   90.00
#
_symmetry.space_group_name_H-M   'P 1'
#
loop_
_entity.id
_entity.type
_entity.pdbx_description
1 polymer ?
#
loop_
_entity_poly.entity_id
_entity_poly.type
_entity_poly.pdbx_seq_one_letter_code
_entity_poly.pdbx_strand_id
1 'polypeptide(L)'
;MGKIVVMDHPLIQHKIGIIRREETGSKDFRTLVSEIAMLMCYEATRDLKLADVEIDTPICKTTVKELKGKKLAVVPILRAGLGMVDGMLAMIPAAKVGHIGLYRDPETLEPVEYYCKLPADCANREVFVVDPMLATGGSSSAAIQMLKDKGVKNIRLMCIIAAPEGVKKMQEDHPDGEVYIGALDDHLNEHGYIVPGLGDAGDRIFGTK
;
A
#
# COMPACT_ATOMS: atom_id res chain seq x y z
N MET A 1 -16.25 12.13 1.74
CA MET A 1 -15.03 12.06 2.57
C MET A 1 -14.40 10.70 2.32
N GLY A 2 -13.14 10.63 1.95
CA GLY A 2 -12.46 9.37 1.65
C GLY A 2 -12.51 8.40 2.84
N LYS A 3 -12.43 7.11 2.54
CA LYS A 3 -12.50 6.05 3.55
C LYS A 3 -11.14 5.88 4.20
N ILE A 4 -11.04 6.07 5.51
CA ILE A 4 -9.85 5.74 6.31
C ILE A 4 -10.17 4.50 7.13
N VAL A 5 -9.35 3.47 6.97
CA VAL A 5 -9.48 2.21 7.70
C VAL A 5 -8.20 1.95 8.47
N VAL A 6 -8.27 2.04 9.79
CA VAL A 6 -7.19 1.58 10.67
C VAL A 6 -7.51 0.15 11.09
N MET A 7 -6.60 -0.77 10.79
CA MET A 7 -6.81 -2.19 11.01
C MET A 7 -6.52 -2.57 12.46
N ASP A 8 -7.42 -3.33 13.07
CA ASP A 8 -7.34 -3.77 14.46
C ASP A 8 -7.06 -5.27 14.63
N HIS A 9 -6.82 -5.96 13.51
CA HIS A 9 -6.62 -7.41 13.52
C HIS A 9 -5.40 -7.81 14.39
N PRO A 10 -5.54 -8.74 15.38
CA PRO A 10 -4.46 -9.07 16.32
C PRO A 10 -3.16 -9.53 15.66
N LEU A 11 -3.20 -10.29 14.57
CA LEU A 11 -1.99 -10.72 13.86
C LEU A 11 -1.27 -9.55 13.18
N ILE A 12 -1.99 -8.57 12.66
CA ILE A 12 -1.38 -7.36 12.09
C ILE A 12 -0.68 -6.59 13.20
N GLN A 13 -1.36 -6.33 14.32
CA GLN A 13 -0.80 -5.60 15.46
C GLN A 13 0.41 -6.31 16.06
N HIS A 14 0.34 -7.64 16.22
CA HIS A 14 1.46 -8.44 16.71
C HIS A 14 2.70 -8.29 15.83
N LYS A 15 2.54 -8.44 14.50
CA LYS A 15 3.65 -8.32 13.55
C LYS A 15 4.21 -6.90 13.47
N ILE A 16 3.36 -5.88 13.54
CA ILE A 16 3.80 -4.49 13.65
C ILE A 16 4.61 -4.29 14.93
N GLY A 17 4.19 -4.85 16.06
CA GLY A 17 4.96 -4.81 17.30
C GLY A 17 6.38 -5.38 17.15
N ILE A 18 6.56 -6.42 16.34
CA ILE A 18 7.89 -7.03 16.11
C ILE A 18 8.74 -6.15 15.18
N ILE A 19 8.19 -5.63 14.07
CA ILE A 19 8.99 -4.79 13.15
C ILE A 19 9.42 -3.45 13.76
N ARG A 20 8.73 -2.98 14.81
CA ARG A 20 9.12 -1.76 15.54
C ARG A 20 10.40 -1.92 16.33
N ARG A 21 10.75 -3.13 16.74
CA ARG A 21 11.91 -3.40 17.58
C ARG A 21 13.20 -3.05 16.85
N GLU A 22 14.12 -2.40 17.55
CA GLU A 22 15.42 -2.02 17.02
C GLU A 22 16.26 -3.25 16.60
N GLU A 23 16.17 -4.33 17.40
CA GLU A 23 16.88 -5.58 17.16
C GLU A 23 16.35 -6.41 15.98
N THR A 24 15.21 -6.05 15.38
CA THR A 24 14.67 -6.78 14.22
C THR A 24 15.56 -6.57 12.99
N GLY A 25 16.35 -7.57 12.65
CA GLY A 25 17.26 -7.52 11.52
C GLY A 25 16.56 -7.46 10.15
N SER A 26 17.28 -7.03 9.11
CA SER A 26 16.71 -6.78 7.77
C SER A 26 16.00 -7.99 7.15
N LYS A 27 16.47 -9.23 7.42
CA LYS A 27 15.81 -10.45 6.93
C LYS A 27 14.39 -10.57 7.52
N ASP A 28 14.30 -10.50 8.84
CA ASP A 28 13.02 -10.68 9.53
C ASP A 28 12.10 -9.48 9.28
N PHE A 29 12.66 -8.28 9.19
CA PHE A 29 11.92 -7.08 8.82
C PHE A 29 11.25 -7.22 7.44
N ARG A 30 11.97 -7.67 6.40
CA ARG A 30 11.41 -7.94 5.06
C ARG A 30 10.29 -8.98 5.11
N THR A 31 10.52 -10.08 5.82
CA THR A 31 9.53 -11.14 5.95
C THR A 31 8.25 -10.62 6.59
N LEU A 32 8.37 -9.88 7.70
CA LEU A 32 7.22 -9.32 8.42
C LEU A 32 6.49 -8.26 7.60
N VAL A 33 7.20 -7.38 6.88
CA VAL A 33 6.58 -6.40 5.98
C VAL A 33 5.73 -7.10 4.92
N SER A 34 6.25 -8.17 4.30
CA SER A 34 5.49 -8.96 3.32
C SER A 34 4.27 -9.65 3.95
N GLU A 35 4.41 -10.24 5.13
CA GLU A 35 3.31 -10.90 5.84
C GLU A 35 2.22 -9.91 6.28
N ILE A 36 2.61 -8.72 6.77
CA ILE A 36 1.67 -7.65 7.10
C ILE A 36 0.93 -7.20 5.84
N ALA A 37 1.65 -6.97 4.74
CA ALA A 37 1.05 -6.57 3.47
C ALA A 37 0.03 -7.61 2.96
N MET A 38 0.32 -8.90 3.12
CA MET A 38 -0.60 -9.99 2.79
C MET A 38 -1.89 -9.91 3.62
N LEU A 39 -1.79 -9.77 4.95
CA LEU A 39 -2.95 -9.67 5.84
C LEU A 39 -3.76 -8.40 5.56
N MET A 40 -3.08 -7.27 5.34
CA MET A 40 -3.73 -6.01 4.97
C MET A 40 -4.44 -6.11 3.61
N CYS A 41 -3.84 -6.80 2.64
CA CYS A 41 -4.46 -7.06 1.34
C CYS A 41 -5.78 -7.82 1.49
N TYR A 42 -5.83 -8.85 2.33
CA TYR A 42 -7.05 -9.60 2.61
C TYR A 42 -8.18 -8.68 3.10
N GLU A 43 -7.89 -7.80 4.06
CA GLU A 43 -8.89 -6.86 4.57
C GLU A 43 -9.24 -5.77 3.54
N ALA A 44 -8.27 -5.22 2.86
CA ALA A 44 -8.48 -4.13 1.89
C ALA A 44 -9.19 -4.59 0.60
N THR A 45 -9.34 -5.89 0.38
CA THR A 45 -10.04 -6.47 -0.76
C THR A 45 -11.44 -7.01 -0.43
N ARG A 46 -11.91 -6.82 0.81
CA ARG A 46 -13.18 -7.38 1.31
C ARG A 46 -14.41 -6.97 0.51
N ASP A 47 -14.41 -5.81 -0.10
CA ASP A 47 -15.51 -5.23 -0.86
C ASP A 47 -15.40 -5.39 -2.38
N LEU A 48 -14.43 -6.19 -2.87
CA LEU A 48 -14.31 -6.47 -4.29
C LEU A 48 -15.57 -7.15 -4.83
N LYS A 49 -16.01 -6.67 -5.98
CA LYS A 49 -17.24 -7.18 -6.62
C LYS A 49 -17.02 -8.56 -7.24
N LEU A 50 -17.99 -9.42 -7.06
CA LEU A 50 -18.04 -10.75 -7.66
C LEU A 50 -19.05 -10.79 -8.81
N ALA A 51 -18.85 -11.69 -9.75
CA ALA A 51 -19.79 -12.02 -10.82
C ALA A 51 -20.06 -13.52 -10.81
N ASP A 52 -21.25 -13.89 -11.26
CA ASP A 52 -21.62 -15.30 -11.48
C ASP A 52 -21.02 -15.80 -12.77
N VAL A 53 -20.37 -16.96 -12.71
CA VAL A 53 -19.73 -17.64 -13.85
C VAL A 53 -20.15 -19.10 -13.86
N GLU A 54 -20.66 -19.59 -15.00
CA GLU A 54 -20.94 -21.01 -15.18
C GLU A 54 -19.63 -21.76 -15.41
N ILE A 55 -19.46 -22.86 -14.70
CA ILE A 55 -18.31 -23.76 -14.82
C ILE A 55 -18.75 -25.20 -14.85
N ASP A 56 -17.89 -26.07 -15.39
CA ASP A 56 -17.99 -27.51 -15.24
C ASP A 56 -17.09 -27.97 -14.08
N THR A 57 -17.67 -28.61 -13.08
CA THR A 57 -16.91 -29.36 -12.06
C THR A 57 -16.73 -30.81 -12.53
N PRO A 58 -15.89 -31.62 -11.86
CA PRO A 58 -15.78 -33.04 -12.18
C PRO A 58 -17.11 -33.83 -12.06
N ILE A 59 -18.14 -33.25 -11.44
CA ILE A 59 -19.42 -33.93 -11.14
C ILE A 59 -20.56 -33.34 -11.96
N CYS A 60 -20.68 -31.99 -12.04
CA CYS A 60 -21.82 -31.33 -12.69
C CYS A 60 -21.49 -29.90 -13.11
N LYS A 61 -22.34 -29.33 -13.97
CA LYS A 61 -22.38 -27.91 -14.24
C LYS A 61 -22.89 -27.16 -13.01
N THR A 62 -22.27 -26.04 -12.70
CA THR A 62 -22.69 -25.17 -11.59
C THR A 62 -22.29 -23.70 -11.82
N THR A 63 -22.84 -22.80 -11.01
CA THR A 63 -22.48 -21.39 -11.01
C THR A 63 -21.61 -21.08 -9.80
N VAL A 64 -20.48 -20.40 -10.03
CA VAL A 64 -19.55 -19.96 -8.99
C VAL A 64 -19.36 -18.45 -9.01
N LYS A 65 -18.80 -17.90 -7.94
CA LYS A 65 -18.45 -16.48 -7.84
C LYS A 65 -16.99 -16.28 -8.22
N GLU A 66 -16.74 -15.40 -9.19
CA GLU A 66 -15.41 -14.93 -9.54
C GLU A 66 -15.28 -13.42 -9.39
N LEU A 67 -14.06 -12.90 -9.22
CA LEU A 67 -13.83 -11.46 -9.18
C LEU A 67 -14.29 -10.82 -10.50
N LYS A 68 -15.19 -9.83 -10.36
CA LYS A 68 -15.76 -9.13 -11.51
C LYS A 68 -14.71 -8.21 -12.16
N GLY A 69 -14.60 -8.30 -13.49
CA GLY A 69 -13.78 -7.36 -14.28
C GLY A 69 -12.29 -7.65 -14.23
N LYS A 70 -11.49 -6.60 -14.45
CA LYS A 70 -10.03 -6.69 -14.40
C LYS A 70 -9.55 -6.76 -12.95
N LYS A 71 -8.57 -7.64 -12.72
CA LYS A 71 -7.95 -7.84 -11.41
C LYS A 71 -7.09 -6.63 -11.02
N LEU A 72 -6.52 -6.66 -9.84
CA LEU A 72 -5.79 -5.57 -9.23
C LEU A 72 -4.49 -5.20 -9.99
N ALA A 73 -4.00 -4.00 -9.71
CA ALA A 73 -2.61 -3.62 -9.91
C ALA A 73 -2.02 -3.14 -8.58
N VAL A 74 -0.77 -3.50 -8.33
CA VAL A 74 0.01 -3.07 -7.16
C VAL A 74 1.05 -2.07 -7.65
N VAL A 75 1.12 -0.92 -7.02
CA VAL A 75 2.04 0.16 -7.39
C VAL A 75 2.83 0.60 -6.16
N PRO A 76 4.01 -0.02 -5.91
CA PRO A 76 4.87 0.42 -4.84
C PRO A 76 5.46 1.80 -5.14
N ILE A 77 5.55 2.63 -4.10
CA ILE A 77 6.39 3.82 -4.10
C ILE A 77 7.82 3.37 -3.80
N LEU A 78 8.71 3.55 -4.76
CA LEU A 78 10.10 3.16 -4.63
C LEU A 78 10.81 4.02 -3.57
N ARG A 79 11.69 3.46 -2.74
CA ARG A 79 12.16 2.05 -2.71
C ARG A 79 11.33 1.19 -1.74
N ALA A 80 10.91 1.75 -0.59
CA ALA A 80 10.36 1.00 0.56
C ALA A 80 9.11 0.18 0.22
N GLY A 81 8.23 0.69 -0.65
CA GLY A 81 7.02 -0.01 -1.10
C GLY A 81 7.28 -1.38 -1.73
N LEU A 82 8.49 -1.62 -2.28
CA LEU A 82 8.85 -2.94 -2.83
C LEU A 82 8.71 -4.07 -1.81
N GLY A 83 8.99 -3.80 -0.54
CA GLY A 83 8.86 -4.82 0.52
C GLY A 83 7.44 -5.36 0.71
N MET A 84 6.42 -4.64 0.26
CA MET A 84 5.02 -5.05 0.38
C MET A 84 4.52 -5.86 -0.83
N VAL A 85 5.21 -5.82 -1.97
CA VAL A 85 4.73 -6.37 -3.25
C VAL A 85 4.52 -7.88 -3.19
N ASP A 86 5.49 -8.63 -2.65
CA ASP A 86 5.43 -10.08 -2.60
C ASP A 86 4.26 -10.58 -1.76
N GLY A 87 3.97 -9.91 -0.64
CA GLY A 87 2.79 -10.20 0.19
C GLY A 87 1.48 -9.98 -0.56
N MET A 88 1.38 -8.92 -1.33
CA MET A 88 0.21 -8.64 -2.18
C MET A 88 0.05 -9.68 -3.28
N LEU A 89 1.14 -10.06 -3.95
CA LEU A 89 1.12 -11.07 -5.03
C LEU A 89 0.85 -12.48 -4.50
N ALA A 90 1.24 -12.80 -3.27
CA ALA A 90 0.88 -14.06 -2.63
C ALA A 90 -0.65 -14.20 -2.47
N MET A 91 -1.36 -13.11 -2.19
CA MET A 91 -2.82 -13.09 -2.09
C MET A 91 -3.51 -13.03 -3.47
N ILE A 92 -2.94 -12.26 -4.39
CA ILE A 92 -3.53 -12.03 -5.72
C ILE A 92 -2.46 -12.24 -6.81
N PRO A 93 -2.11 -13.49 -7.13
CA PRO A 93 -1.02 -13.81 -8.07
C PRO A 93 -1.20 -13.22 -9.47
N ALA A 94 -2.45 -12.96 -9.87
CA ALA A 94 -2.76 -12.37 -11.18
C ALA A 94 -2.75 -10.82 -11.18
N ALA A 95 -2.40 -10.17 -10.06
CA ALA A 95 -2.22 -8.73 -10.03
C ALA A 95 -1.04 -8.33 -10.93
N LYS A 96 -1.17 -7.17 -11.59
CA LYS A 96 -0.05 -6.57 -12.31
C LYS A 96 0.71 -5.63 -11.38
N VAL A 97 1.99 -5.44 -11.64
CA VAL A 97 2.82 -4.53 -10.86
C VAL A 97 3.27 -3.37 -11.74
N GLY A 98 3.04 -2.15 -11.25
CA GLY A 98 3.65 -0.93 -11.76
C GLY A 98 4.61 -0.38 -10.72
N HIS A 99 5.40 0.63 -11.06
CA HIS A 99 6.34 1.25 -10.15
C HIS A 99 6.30 2.77 -10.30
N ILE A 100 6.33 3.47 -9.18
CA ILE A 100 6.51 4.92 -9.13
C ILE A 100 7.72 5.22 -8.26
N GLY A 101 8.69 5.94 -8.83
CA GLY A 101 9.86 6.43 -8.13
C GLY A 101 9.75 7.93 -7.90
N LEU A 102 9.80 8.32 -6.64
CA LEU A 102 9.78 9.71 -6.21
C LEU A 102 10.98 9.98 -5.31
N TYR A 103 11.61 11.13 -5.47
CA TYR A 103 12.54 11.67 -4.49
C TYR A 103 12.06 13.03 -4.02
N ARG A 104 12.51 13.45 -2.86
CA ARG A 104 12.22 14.79 -2.36
C ARG A 104 13.32 15.73 -2.84
N ASP A 105 12.93 16.76 -3.58
CA ASP A 105 13.86 17.79 -4.00
C ASP A 105 14.51 18.46 -2.77
N PRO A 106 15.85 18.56 -2.71
CA PRO A 106 16.53 19.06 -1.52
C PRO A 106 16.31 20.57 -1.27
N GLU A 107 15.95 21.34 -2.29
CA GLU A 107 15.72 22.78 -2.19
C GLU A 107 14.25 23.11 -1.91
N THR A 108 13.33 22.51 -2.68
CA THR A 108 11.89 22.80 -2.58
C THR A 108 11.16 21.89 -1.59
N LEU A 109 11.76 20.76 -1.21
CA LEU A 109 11.18 19.68 -0.42
C LEU A 109 9.93 19.03 -1.05
N GLU A 110 9.65 19.33 -2.32
CA GLU A 110 8.55 18.73 -3.05
C GLU A 110 8.92 17.37 -3.64
N PRO A 111 7.94 16.46 -3.79
CA PRO A 111 8.15 15.18 -4.43
C PRO A 111 8.34 15.34 -5.94
N VAL A 112 9.44 14.80 -6.46
CA VAL A 112 9.78 14.81 -7.89
C VAL A 112 9.79 13.39 -8.44
N GLU A 113 9.11 13.18 -9.57
CA GLU A 113 9.10 11.91 -10.30
C GLU A 113 10.48 11.68 -10.96
N TYR A 114 11.09 10.53 -10.74
CA TYR A 114 12.23 10.06 -11.51
C TYR A 114 11.96 8.76 -12.27
N TYR A 115 10.87 8.05 -11.94
CA TYR A 115 10.49 6.83 -12.61
C TYR A 115 9.00 6.57 -12.49
N CYS A 116 8.35 6.24 -13.61
CA CYS A 116 6.97 5.78 -13.62
C CYS A 116 6.77 4.74 -14.74
N LYS A 117 6.50 3.50 -14.36
CA LYS A 117 6.16 2.43 -15.28
C LYS A 117 4.91 1.71 -14.78
N LEU A 118 3.82 1.84 -15.51
CA LEU A 118 2.52 1.27 -15.15
C LEU A 118 2.06 0.24 -16.19
N PRO A 119 1.22 -0.73 -15.80
CA PRO A 119 0.52 -1.58 -16.76
C PRO A 119 -0.29 -0.75 -17.74
N ALA A 120 -0.27 -1.11 -19.03
CA ALA A 120 -0.96 -0.36 -20.08
C ALA A 120 -2.48 -0.20 -19.85
N ASP A 121 -3.08 -1.15 -19.11
CA ASP A 121 -4.51 -1.15 -18.76
C ASP A 121 -4.77 -0.70 -17.30
N CYS A 122 -3.82 0.02 -16.69
CA CYS A 122 -3.88 0.45 -15.29
C CYS A 122 -5.15 1.25 -14.96
N ALA A 123 -5.58 2.12 -15.87
CA ALA A 123 -6.79 2.94 -15.74
C ALA A 123 -8.10 2.12 -15.53
N ASN A 124 -8.09 0.83 -15.92
CA ASN A 124 -9.25 -0.06 -15.80
C ASN A 124 -9.13 -1.06 -14.63
N ARG A 125 -8.15 -0.89 -13.74
CA ARG A 125 -7.89 -1.79 -12.61
C ARG A 125 -8.21 -1.12 -11.28
N GLU A 126 -8.44 -1.94 -10.25
CA GLU A 126 -8.31 -1.49 -8.85
C GLU A 126 -6.81 -1.37 -8.55
N VAL A 127 -6.35 -0.16 -8.24
CA VAL A 127 -4.92 0.12 -8.03
C VAL A 127 -4.63 0.28 -6.54
N PHE A 128 -3.74 -0.56 -6.04
CA PHE A 128 -3.19 -0.44 -4.70
C PHE A 128 -1.84 0.25 -4.77
N VAL A 129 -1.77 1.48 -4.27
CA VAL A 129 -0.51 2.16 -3.98
C VAL A 129 -0.02 1.65 -2.65
N VAL A 130 1.21 1.17 -2.58
CA VAL A 130 1.78 0.60 -1.34
C VAL A 130 3.06 1.32 -0.95
N ASP A 131 3.10 1.74 0.31
CA ASP A 131 4.26 2.33 0.97
C ASP A 131 4.20 1.96 2.46
N PRO A 132 5.25 1.41 3.07
CA PRO A 132 5.24 1.08 4.49
C PRO A 132 4.88 2.25 5.42
N MET A 133 5.18 3.47 5.03
CA MET A 133 5.08 4.63 5.90
C MET A 133 4.32 5.80 5.27
N LEU A 134 3.25 6.24 5.93
CA LEU A 134 2.55 7.48 5.62
C LEU A 134 2.92 8.55 6.67
N ALA A 135 4.08 9.21 6.47
CA ALA A 135 4.58 10.25 7.37
C ALA A 135 3.93 11.62 7.07
N THR A 136 4.55 12.45 6.24
CA THR A 136 3.99 13.75 5.84
C THR A 136 2.90 13.66 4.77
N GLY A 137 2.79 12.52 4.09
CA GLY A 137 1.84 12.29 3.01
C GLY A 137 2.26 12.82 1.63
N GLY A 138 3.37 13.55 1.52
CA GLY A 138 3.78 14.18 0.26
C GLY A 138 4.00 13.20 -0.88
N SER A 139 4.80 12.14 -0.66
CA SER A 139 5.08 11.11 -1.69
C SER A 139 3.82 10.33 -2.06
N SER A 140 2.99 9.96 -1.08
CA SER A 140 1.75 9.23 -1.34
C SER A 140 0.75 10.08 -2.12
N SER A 141 0.60 11.36 -1.75
CA SER A 141 -0.27 12.31 -2.46
C SER A 141 0.19 12.51 -3.91
N ALA A 142 1.49 12.74 -4.14
CA ALA A 142 2.04 12.89 -5.49
C ALA A 142 1.84 11.62 -6.33
N ALA A 143 2.09 10.43 -5.77
CA ALA A 143 1.89 9.17 -6.47
C ALA A 143 0.44 8.95 -6.88
N ILE A 144 -0.51 9.26 -6.00
CA ILE A 144 -1.96 9.17 -6.30
C ILE A 144 -2.34 10.18 -7.37
N GLN A 145 -1.84 11.42 -7.31
CA GLN A 145 -2.12 12.43 -8.33
C GLN A 145 -1.61 11.98 -9.69
N MET A 146 -0.38 11.45 -9.77
CA MET A 146 0.16 10.90 -11.02
C MET A 146 -0.70 9.78 -11.60
N LEU A 147 -1.27 8.92 -10.77
CA LEU A 147 -2.19 7.86 -11.21
C LEU A 147 -3.51 8.45 -11.73
N LYS A 148 -4.06 9.44 -11.04
CA LYS A 148 -5.28 10.15 -11.48
C LYS A 148 -5.07 10.84 -12.82
N ASP A 149 -3.93 11.50 -13.02
CA ASP A 149 -3.56 12.15 -14.29
C ASP A 149 -3.44 11.16 -15.46
N LYS A 150 -3.11 9.90 -15.16
CA LYS A 150 -3.09 8.78 -16.11
C LYS A 150 -4.45 8.07 -16.25
N GLY A 151 -5.52 8.63 -15.69
CA GLY A 151 -6.90 8.15 -15.82
C GLY A 151 -7.29 7.01 -14.88
N VAL A 152 -6.48 6.70 -13.88
CA VAL A 152 -6.84 5.69 -12.85
C VAL A 152 -7.90 6.29 -11.93
N LYS A 153 -9.01 5.56 -11.76
CA LYS A 153 -10.17 6.05 -10.99
C LYS A 153 -10.29 5.39 -9.61
N ASN A 154 -9.92 4.12 -9.51
CA ASN A 154 -10.06 3.33 -8.30
C ASN A 154 -8.67 3.14 -7.69
N ILE A 155 -8.35 3.97 -6.70
CA ILE A 155 -7.04 3.98 -6.05
C ILE A 155 -7.23 3.77 -4.55
N ARG A 156 -6.49 2.82 -3.99
CA ARG A 156 -6.39 2.54 -2.56
C ARG A 156 -4.94 2.69 -2.12
N LEU A 157 -4.70 3.50 -1.11
CA LEU A 157 -3.38 3.59 -0.47
C LEU A 157 -3.33 2.59 0.68
N MET A 158 -2.24 1.85 0.80
CA MET A 158 -2.03 0.91 1.89
C MET A 158 -0.67 1.15 2.55
N CYS A 159 -0.69 1.48 3.85
CA CYS A 159 0.50 1.80 4.64
C CYS A 159 0.54 0.97 5.92
N ILE A 160 1.73 0.47 6.30
CA ILE A 160 1.88 -0.33 7.52
C ILE A 160 1.72 0.56 8.75
N ILE A 161 2.39 1.73 8.77
CA ILE A 161 2.19 2.75 9.81
C ILE A 161 1.90 4.11 9.18
N ALA A 162 1.17 4.94 9.90
CA ALA A 162 0.85 6.31 9.49
C ALA A 162 0.92 7.28 10.67
N ALA A 163 1.21 8.55 10.35
CA ALA A 163 1.02 9.67 11.27
C ALA A 163 -0.30 10.42 10.94
N PRO A 164 -0.94 11.06 11.93
CA PRO A 164 -2.15 11.85 11.72
C PRO A 164 -1.98 12.95 10.66
N GLU A 165 -0.79 13.56 10.59
CA GLU A 165 -0.45 14.60 9.62
C GLU A 165 -0.53 14.08 8.18
N GLY A 166 0.02 12.88 7.93
CA GLY A 166 -0.06 12.24 6.62
C GLY A 166 -1.49 11.85 6.25
N VAL A 167 -2.27 11.33 7.20
CA VAL A 167 -3.68 11.01 7.00
C VAL A 167 -4.47 12.25 6.65
N LYS A 168 -4.27 13.36 7.39
CA LYS A 168 -4.92 14.64 7.12
C LYS A 168 -4.60 15.14 5.72
N LYS A 169 -3.32 15.10 5.32
CA LYS A 169 -2.92 15.50 3.96
C LYS A 169 -3.61 14.66 2.89
N MET A 170 -3.70 13.34 3.09
CA MET A 170 -4.42 12.47 2.15
C MET A 170 -5.90 12.82 2.03
N GLN A 171 -6.56 13.19 3.13
CA GLN A 171 -7.96 13.61 3.13
C GLN A 171 -8.19 14.96 2.44
N GLU A 172 -7.23 15.89 2.58
CA GLU A 172 -7.28 17.21 1.94
C GLU A 172 -7.02 17.12 0.43
N ASP A 173 -5.96 16.43 0.02
CA ASP A 173 -5.56 16.34 -1.39
C ASP A 173 -6.43 15.36 -2.19
N HIS A 174 -6.88 14.27 -1.56
CA HIS A 174 -7.62 13.19 -2.20
C HIS A 174 -8.86 12.78 -1.38
N PRO A 175 -9.86 13.67 -1.26
CA PRO A 175 -11.06 13.42 -0.45
C PRO A 175 -11.94 12.27 -0.93
N ASP A 176 -11.69 11.76 -2.14
CA ASP A 176 -12.31 10.59 -2.77
C ASP A 176 -11.49 9.30 -2.57
N GLY A 177 -10.27 9.40 -2.02
CA GLY A 177 -9.35 8.28 -1.86
C GLY A 177 -9.71 7.34 -0.69
N GLU A 178 -9.26 6.10 -0.78
CA GLU A 178 -9.33 5.12 0.31
C GLU A 178 -7.92 4.87 0.87
N VAL A 179 -7.77 4.95 2.19
CA VAL A 179 -6.50 4.72 2.88
C VAL A 179 -6.66 3.60 3.91
N TYR A 180 -5.84 2.58 3.79
CA TYR A 180 -5.77 1.43 4.69
C TYR A 180 -4.46 1.50 5.48
N ILE A 181 -4.56 1.48 6.80
CA ILE A 181 -3.45 1.71 7.73
C ILE A 181 -3.37 0.55 8.70
N GLY A 182 -2.18 -0.05 8.83
CA GLY A 182 -1.95 -1.12 9.80
C GLY A 182 -1.94 -0.61 11.24
N ALA A 183 -1.27 0.51 11.50
CA ALA A 183 -1.33 1.22 12.77
C ALA A 183 -1.21 2.74 12.56
N LEU A 184 -2.06 3.50 13.25
CA LEU A 184 -1.98 4.96 13.31
C LEU A 184 -1.17 5.33 14.55
N ASP A 185 -0.04 6.00 14.35
CA ASP A 185 0.88 6.45 15.40
C ASP A 185 0.53 7.87 15.90
N ASP A 186 1.30 8.39 16.88
CA ASP A 186 0.90 9.59 17.61
C ASP A 186 1.10 10.88 16.80
N HIS A 187 2.30 11.07 16.21
CA HIS A 187 2.67 12.31 15.52
C HIS A 187 3.96 12.16 14.71
N LEU A 188 4.35 13.22 14.02
CA LEU A 188 5.70 13.39 13.44
C LEU A 188 6.60 14.18 14.38
N ASN A 189 7.86 13.74 14.55
CA ASN A 189 8.85 14.54 15.25
C ASN A 189 9.36 15.71 14.36
N GLU A 190 10.26 16.55 14.92
CA GLU A 190 10.86 17.71 14.23
C GLU A 190 11.63 17.37 12.94
N HIS A 191 12.05 16.10 12.78
CA HIS A 191 12.73 15.61 11.59
C HIS A 191 11.78 14.89 10.59
N GLY A 192 10.47 14.87 10.86
CA GLY A 192 9.46 14.26 10.02
C GLY A 192 9.38 12.73 10.14
N TYR A 193 9.97 12.13 11.17
CA TYR A 193 9.79 10.71 11.50
C TYR A 193 8.53 10.47 12.30
N ILE A 194 7.86 9.37 12.00
CA ILE A 194 6.69 8.89 12.75
C ILE A 194 7.12 8.47 14.16
N VAL A 195 6.35 8.85 15.18
CA VAL A 195 6.58 8.50 16.60
C VAL A 195 5.36 7.73 17.11
N PRO A 196 5.55 6.54 17.73
CA PRO A 196 6.81 5.84 18.02
C PRO A 196 7.50 5.26 16.78
N GLY A 197 6.79 5.04 15.66
CA GLY A 197 7.36 4.67 14.39
C GLY A 197 8.06 3.30 14.35
N LEU A 198 8.94 3.15 13.36
CA LEU A 198 9.80 1.98 13.16
C LEU A 198 11.16 2.34 12.52
N GLY A 199 11.54 3.62 12.54
CA GLY A 199 12.73 4.12 11.85
C GLY A 199 12.51 4.32 10.35
N ASP A 200 13.58 4.24 9.54
CA ASP A 200 13.48 4.27 8.08
C ASP A 200 13.18 2.88 7.52
N ALA A 201 11.99 2.70 6.97
CA ALA A 201 11.56 1.40 6.45
C ALA A 201 12.41 0.95 5.25
N GLY A 202 12.82 1.87 4.37
CA GLY A 202 13.65 1.56 3.22
C GLY A 202 15.01 1.01 3.63
N ASP A 203 15.69 1.71 4.53
CA ASP A 203 16.99 1.28 5.04
C ASP A 203 16.88 -0.05 5.79
N ARG A 204 15.85 -0.24 6.59
CA ARG A 204 15.62 -1.51 7.33
C ARG A 204 15.28 -2.68 6.39
N ILE A 205 14.50 -2.44 5.33
CA ILE A 205 14.19 -3.48 4.32
C ILE A 205 15.45 -3.88 3.56
N PHE A 206 16.27 -2.92 3.13
CA PHE A 206 17.38 -3.15 2.22
C PHE A 206 18.73 -3.27 2.90
N GLY A 207 18.84 -2.95 4.19
CA GLY A 207 20.09 -3.01 4.94
C GLY A 207 21.10 -1.96 4.44
N THR A 208 20.63 -0.73 4.16
CA THR A 208 21.44 0.34 3.55
C THR A 208 22.00 1.35 4.56
N LYS A 209 21.94 1.03 5.84
CA LYS A 209 22.67 1.75 6.93
C LYS A 209 23.74 0.88 7.49
#